data_b5e831f83c988186490c9b2bc5c5e294
#
_entry.id   b5e831f83c988186490c9b2bc5c5e294
#
_cell.length_a   1.000
_cell.length_b   1.000
_cell.length_c   1.000
_cell.angle_alpha   90.00
_cell.angle_beta   90.00
_cell.angle_gamma   90.00
#
_symmetry.space_group_name_H-M   'P 1'
#
loop_
_entity.id
_entity.type
_entity.pdbx_description
1 polymer ?
#
loop_
_entity_poly.entity_id
_entity_poly.type
_entity_poly.pdbx_seq_one_letter_code
_entity_poly.pdbx_strand_id
1 'polypeptide(L)'
;MARIRTIKPSFWGSPEVAGMSRDARLLVIGLMSMADDDGRFLASPAAISGYIFPNDEIPTSRIRGWLGEAVETGMVHQYRCGAVVYGCFPSWHKHQVVNRYLPSILPEPDTECYPRGGFK
;
A
#
# COMPACT_ATOMS: atom_id res chain seq x y z
N MET A 1 -2.38 -5.33 9.28
CA MET A 1 -2.95 -4.89 10.53
C MET A 1 -3.09 -3.40 10.60
N ALA A 2 -4.31 -2.95 10.62
CA ALA A 2 -4.60 -1.52 10.59
C ALA A 2 -4.23 -0.83 11.89
N ARG A 3 -3.58 0.32 11.80
CA ARG A 3 -3.18 1.08 12.98
C ARG A 3 -3.14 2.55 12.64
N ILE A 4 -3.08 3.38 13.66
CA ILE A 4 -2.93 4.82 13.48
C ILE A 4 -1.54 5.08 12.89
N ARG A 5 -1.48 5.89 11.85
CA ARG A 5 -0.22 6.20 11.18
C ARG A 5 0.01 7.69 11.13
N THR A 6 1.23 8.07 10.81
CA THR A 6 1.67 9.45 10.75
C THR A 6 1.69 9.95 9.32
N ILE A 7 1.28 11.20 9.11
CA ILE A 7 1.46 11.87 7.83
C ILE A 7 2.33 13.07 8.10
N LYS A 8 3.56 13.04 7.57
CA LYS A 8 4.48 14.15 7.78
C LYS A 8 4.08 15.35 6.93
N PRO A 9 4.30 16.57 7.42
CA PRO A 9 3.98 17.75 6.61
C PRO A 9 4.64 17.74 5.24
N SER A 10 5.84 17.16 5.12
CA SER A 10 6.53 17.09 3.84
C SER A 10 5.83 16.22 2.81
N PHE A 11 4.89 15.38 3.26
CA PHE A 11 4.11 14.56 2.33
C PHE A 11 3.42 15.41 1.27
N TRP A 12 2.84 16.53 1.68
CA TRP A 12 2.00 17.31 0.79
C TRP A 12 2.77 17.98 -0.34
N GLY A 13 4.03 18.28 -0.13
CA GLY A 13 4.84 18.92 -1.16
C GLY A 13 5.80 18.00 -1.88
N SER A 14 5.72 16.70 -1.64
CA SER A 14 6.66 15.78 -2.27
C SER A 14 6.37 15.63 -3.75
N PRO A 15 7.41 15.36 -4.58
CA PRO A 15 7.20 15.16 -6.01
C PRO A 15 6.29 13.98 -6.31
N GLU A 16 6.37 12.93 -5.52
CA GLU A 16 5.53 11.75 -5.71
C GLU A 16 4.06 12.11 -5.55
N VAL A 17 3.75 12.86 -4.50
CA VAL A 17 2.37 13.27 -4.24
C VAL A 17 1.90 14.21 -5.33
N ALA A 18 2.78 15.10 -5.79
CA ALA A 18 2.42 16.03 -6.87
C ALA A 18 2.04 15.32 -8.15
N GLY A 19 2.58 14.13 -8.37
CA GLY A 19 2.29 13.36 -9.57
C GLY A 19 1.00 12.55 -9.53
N MET A 20 0.26 12.62 -8.41
CA MET A 20 -0.96 11.83 -8.26
C MET A 20 -2.19 12.71 -8.24
N SER A 21 -3.30 12.16 -8.73
CA SER A 21 -4.60 12.82 -8.60
C SER A 21 -5.02 12.89 -7.14
N ARG A 22 -6.02 13.71 -6.84
CA ARG A 22 -6.51 13.81 -5.46
C ARG A 22 -7.03 12.49 -4.94
N ASP A 23 -7.75 11.75 -5.78
CA ASP A 23 -8.28 10.46 -5.36
C ASP A 23 -7.16 9.46 -5.10
N ALA A 24 -6.10 9.50 -5.90
CA ALA A 24 -4.95 8.63 -5.66
C ALA A 24 -4.24 9.01 -4.35
N ARG A 25 -4.17 10.30 -4.04
CA ARG A 25 -3.58 10.75 -2.76
C ARG A 25 -4.40 10.26 -1.58
N LEU A 26 -5.71 10.33 -1.69
CA LEU A 26 -6.59 9.82 -0.64
C LEU A 26 -6.39 8.32 -0.48
N LEU A 27 -6.31 7.60 -1.59
CA LEU A 27 -6.08 6.17 -1.55
C LEU A 27 -4.76 5.85 -0.85
N VAL A 28 -3.69 6.59 -1.16
CA VAL A 28 -2.38 6.36 -0.54
C VAL A 28 -2.45 6.55 0.97
N ILE A 29 -3.15 7.59 1.43
CA ILE A 29 -3.29 7.82 2.86
C ILE A 29 -4.04 6.66 3.50
N GLY A 30 -5.08 6.17 2.83
CA GLY A 30 -5.82 5.01 3.31
C GLY A 30 -4.96 3.76 3.35
N LEU A 31 -4.10 3.59 2.36
CA LEU A 31 -3.20 2.44 2.33
C LEU A 31 -2.21 2.47 3.49
N MET A 32 -1.77 3.67 3.89
CA MET A 32 -0.90 3.77 5.07
C MET A 32 -1.59 3.23 6.32
N SER A 33 -2.87 3.53 6.47
CA SER A 33 -3.64 3.05 7.59
C SER A 33 -3.88 1.54 7.51
N MET A 34 -4.07 1.03 6.29
CA MET A 34 -4.36 -0.38 6.06
C MET A 34 -3.12 -1.25 6.21
N ALA A 35 -1.95 -0.71 5.91
CA ALA A 35 -0.70 -1.47 5.89
C ALA A 35 -0.31 -2.01 7.25
N ASP A 36 0.45 -3.09 7.25
CA ASP A 36 0.98 -3.63 8.49
C ASP A 36 2.20 -2.81 8.96
N ASP A 37 2.84 -3.26 10.02
CA ASP A 37 3.93 -2.47 10.63
C ASP A 37 5.20 -2.41 9.78
N ASP A 38 5.27 -3.20 8.72
CA ASP A 38 6.35 -3.12 7.75
C ASP A 38 5.94 -2.39 6.48
N GLY A 39 4.73 -1.84 6.46
CA GLY A 39 4.25 -1.08 5.31
C GLY A 39 3.75 -1.94 4.17
N ARG A 40 3.41 -3.19 4.44
CA ARG A 40 2.94 -4.11 3.42
C ARG A 40 1.44 -4.30 3.50
N PHE A 41 0.83 -4.53 2.36
CA PHE A 41 -0.62 -4.71 2.30
C PHE A 41 -0.99 -5.59 1.12
N LEU A 42 -2.20 -6.14 1.17
CA LEU A 42 -2.74 -6.90 0.07
C LEU A 42 -3.23 -5.92 -1.00
N ALA A 43 -2.67 -5.99 -2.20
CA ALA A 43 -3.01 -5.04 -3.25
C ALA A 43 -4.20 -5.55 -4.07
N SER A 44 -5.30 -5.86 -3.38
CA SER A 44 -6.53 -6.30 -4.01
C SER A 44 -7.47 -5.10 -4.10
N PRO A 45 -7.95 -4.76 -5.31
CA PRO A 45 -8.87 -3.63 -5.42
C PRO A 45 -10.12 -3.78 -4.55
N ALA A 46 -10.63 -5.00 -4.42
CA ALA A 46 -11.81 -5.23 -3.58
C ALA A 46 -11.50 -4.99 -2.10
N ALA A 47 -10.36 -5.49 -1.62
CA ALA A 47 -9.97 -5.30 -0.24
C ALA A 47 -9.71 -3.82 0.05
N ILE A 48 -9.05 -3.14 -0.87
CA ILE A 48 -8.74 -1.72 -0.73
C ILE A 48 -10.04 -0.90 -0.69
N SER A 49 -10.96 -1.20 -1.60
CA SER A 49 -12.23 -0.50 -1.65
C SER A 49 -13.00 -0.70 -0.35
N GLY A 50 -13.03 -1.92 0.14
CA GLY A 50 -13.77 -2.22 1.37
C GLY A 50 -13.19 -1.56 2.59
N TYR A 51 -11.88 -1.34 2.61
CA TYR A 51 -11.24 -0.71 3.75
C TYR A 51 -11.25 0.82 3.68
N ILE A 52 -10.92 1.37 2.52
CA ILE A 52 -10.73 2.81 2.38
C ILE A 52 -12.03 3.52 2.00
N PHE A 53 -12.83 2.88 1.17
CA PHE A 53 -14.05 3.49 0.65
C PHE A 53 -15.29 2.66 0.98
N PRO A 54 -15.51 2.32 2.27
CA PRO A 54 -16.63 1.44 2.62
C PRO A 54 -18.00 2.09 2.38
N ASN A 55 -18.04 3.41 2.25
CA ASN A 55 -19.28 4.12 2.08
C ASN A 55 -19.56 4.52 0.64
N ASP A 56 -18.72 4.07 -0.28
CA ASP A 56 -18.84 4.47 -1.68
C ASP A 56 -18.94 3.25 -2.57
N GLU A 57 -19.59 3.44 -3.71
CA GLU A 57 -19.62 2.38 -4.71
C GLU A 57 -18.67 2.79 -5.82
N ILE A 58 -17.46 2.31 -5.74
CA ILE A 58 -16.41 2.69 -6.68
C ILE A 58 -16.01 1.47 -7.51
N PRO A 59 -16.06 1.58 -8.84
CA PRO A 59 -15.64 0.46 -9.69
C PRO A 59 -14.18 0.08 -9.41
N THR A 60 -13.90 -1.21 -9.46
CA THR A 60 -12.53 -1.67 -9.19
C THR A 60 -11.53 -1.08 -10.19
N SER A 61 -11.98 -0.76 -11.41
CA SER A 61 -11.09 -0.14 -12.39
C SER A 61 -10.57 1.22 -11.92
N ARG A 62 -11.38 1.96 -11.17
CA ARG A 62 -10.93 3.23 -10.61
C ARG A 62 -9.89 3.00 -9.52
N ILE A 63 -10.16 2.02 -8.66
CA ILE A 63 -9.20 1.67 -7.60
C ILE A 63 -7.87 1.27 -8.23
N ARG A 64 -7.91 0.43 -9.26
CA ARG A 64 -6.68 0.04 -9.96
C ARG A 64 -5.95 1.23 -10.56
N GLY A 65 -6.69 2.17 -11.13
CA GLY A 65 -6.09 3.36 -11.72
C GLY A 65 -5.37 4.21 -10.69
N TRP A 66 -6.01 4.43 -9.54
CA TRP A 66 -5.40 5.23 -8.48
C TRP A 66 -4.19 4.52 -7.87
N LEU A 67 -4.31 3.22 -7.67
CA LEU A 67 -3.17 2.44 -7.18
C LEU A 67 -2.02 2.50 -8.19
N GLY A 68 -2.34 2.42 -9.48
CA GLY A 68 -1.34 2.53 -10.54
C GLY A 68 -0.60 3.86 -10.50
N GLU A 69 -1.32 4.95 -10.21
CA GLU A 69 -0.67 6.25 -10.07
C GLU A 69 0.37 6.22 -8.95
N ALA A 70 0.01 5.62 -7.82
CA ALA A 70 0.93 5.53 -6.69
C ALA A 70 2.16 4.67 -7.03
N VAL A 71 1.95 3.60 -7.79
CA VAL A 71 3.06 2.74 -8.22
C VAL A 71 3.96 3.49 -9.18
N GLU A 72 3.37 4.22 -10.12
CA GLU A 72 4.17 4.96 -11.08
C GLU A 72 5.03 6.04 -10.48
N THR A 73 4.58 6.67 -9.43
CA THR A 73 5.38 7.72 -8.79
C THR A 73 6.46 7.16 -7.88
N GLY A 74 6.42 5.86 -7.61
CA GLY A 74 7.37 5.23 -6.70
C GLY A 74 6.97 5.27 -5.24
N MET A 75 5.82 5.86 -4.92
CA MET A 75 5.34 5.91 -3.54
C MET A 75 5.03 4.51 -3.02
N VAL A 76 4.50 3.66 -3.88
CA VAL A 76 4.13 2.30 -3.56
C VAL A 76 4.84 1.36 -4.52
N HIS A 77 5.34 0.26 -4.00
CA HIS A 77 5.91 -0.80 -4.81
C HIS A 77 4.94 -1.98 -4.79
N GLN A 78 4.68 -2.54 -5.96
CA GLN A 78 3.75 -3.64 -6.11
C GLN A 78 4.53 -4.88 -6.52
N TYR A 79 4.22 -6.01 -5.91
CA TYR A 79 4.92 -7.25 -6.20
C TYR A 79 3.96 -8.43 -6.11
N ARG A 80 4.37 -9.53 -6.68
CA ARG A 80 3.49 -10.70 -6.79
C ARG A 80 4.14 -11.91 -6.14
N CYS A 81 3.32 -12.67 -5.45
CA CYS A 81 3.77 -13.92 -4.87
C CYS A 81 2.73 -14.95 -5.27
N GLY A 82 3.06 -15.79 -6.21
CA GLY A 82 2.08 -16.70 -6.79
C GLY A 82 1.00 -15.94 -7.53
N ALA A 83 -0.23 -16.20 -7.21
CA ALA A 83 -1.36 -15.51 -7.82
C ALA A 83 -1.77 -14.24 -7.08
N VAL A 84 -1.11 -13.95 -5.98
CA VAL A 84 -1.52 -12.85 -5.11
C VAL A 84 -0.61 -11.65 -5.31
N VAL A 85 -1.21 -10.46 -5.41
CA VAL A 85 -0.46 -9.22 -5.58
C VAL A 85 -0.45 -8.48 -4.25
N TYR A 86 0.73 -8.07 -3.85
CA TYR A 86 0.94 -7.30 -2.62
C TYR A 86 1.51 -5.95 -2.95
N GLY A 87 1.45 -5.06 -2.00
CA GLY A 87 2.07 -3.75 -2.14
C GLY A 87 2.81 -3.39 -0.88
N CYS A 88 3.72 -2.45 -1.00
CA CYS A 88 4.42 -1.94 0.17
C CYS A 88 4.87 -0.51 -0.09
N PHE A 89 5.20 0.17 1.01
CA PHE A 89 5.78 1.51 0.96
C PHE A 89 7.28 1.36 1.15
N PRO A 90 8.10 1.55 0.11
CA PRO A 90 9.54 1.32 0.22
C PRO A 90 10.24 2.13 1.30
N SER A 91 9.74 3.32 1.60
CA SER A 91 10.36 4.18 2.60
C SER A 91 9.63 4.16 3.94
N TRP A 92 8.93 3.08 4.21
CA TRP A 92 8.04 3.00 5.39
C TRP A 92 8.69 3.42 6.69
N HIS A 93 9.82 2.80 7.03
CA HIS A 93 10.44 3.05 8.33
C HIS A 93 11.12 4.40 8.45
N LYS A 94 11.26 5.11 7.33
CA LYS A 94 11.76 6.47 7.38
C LYS A 94 10.67 7.42 7.83
N HIS A 95 9.42 7.07 7.58
CA HIS A 95 8.30 7.99 7.79
C HIS A 95 7.36 7.55 8.90
N GLN A 96 7.46 6.32 9.36
CA GLN A 96 6.56 5.81 10.39
C GLN A 96 7.36 5.31 11.58
N VAL A 97 6.99 5.79 12.76
CA VAL A 97 7.56 5.29 14.01
C VAL A 97 6.56 4.29 14.55
N VAL A 98 7.01 3.05 14.70
CA VAL A 98 6.11 1.97 15.09
C VAL A 98 6.42 1.54 16.51
N ASN A 99 5.45 1.75 17.41
CA ASN A 99 5.56 1.26 18.78
C ASN A 99 4.94 -0.12 18.84
N ARG A 100 5.53 -0.98 19.64
CA ARG A 100 5.06 -2.37 19.77
C ARG A 100 5.01 -3.03 18.41
N TYR A 101 6.12 -2.93 17.73
CA TYR A 101 6.26 -3.46 16.39
C TYR A 101 5.88 -4.94 16.29
N LEU A 102 5.04 -5.25 15.32
CA LEU A 102 4.65 -6.61 15.02
C LEU A 102 5.13 -6.94 13.61
N PRO A 103 6.03 -7.88 13.44
CA PRO A 103 6.56 -8.18 12.11
C PRO A 103 5.46 -8.60 11.14
N SER A 104 5.65 -8.25 9.88
CA SER A 104 4.70 -8.58 8.84
C SER A 104 4.63 -10.09 8.64
N ILE A 105 3.41 -10.58 8.38
CA ILE A 105 3.23 -11.96 7.98
C ILE A 105 3.09 -12.07 6.47
N LEU A 106 3.15 -10.94 5.77
CA LEU A 106 3.10 -10.94 4.31
C LEU A 106 4.50 -11.15 3.74
N PRO A 107 4.60 -11.66 2.52
CA PRO A 107 5.92 -11.91 1.93
C PRO A 107 6.68 -10.62 1.70
N GLU A 108 8.00 -10.71 1.80
CA GLU A 108 8.85 -9.56 1.55
C GLU A 108 8.86 -9.24 0.06
N PRO A 109 8.92 -7.95 -0.27
CA PRO A 109 9.01 -7.57 -1.67
C PRO A 109 10.27 -8.11 -2.30
N ASP A 110 10.12 -8.51 -3.55
CA ASP A 110 11.26 -8.94 -4.36
C ASP A 110 11.96 -10.20 -3.88
N THR A 111 11.34 -10.96 -2.98
CA THR A 111 11.90 -12.25 -2.65
C THR A 111 11.29 -13.28 -3.58
N GLU A 112 11.91 -14.44 -3.61
CA GLU A 112 11.36 -15.47 -4.36
C GLU A 112 10.29 -16.10 -3.57
N CYS A 113 9.07 -15.80 -3.84
CA CYS A 113 7.95 -16.32 -3.12
C CYS A 113 7.49 -17.60 -3.64
N TYR A 114 7.88 -17.86 -4.82
CA TYR A 114 7.47 -19.06 -5.35
C TYR A 114 8.51 -19.38 -6.11
N PRO A 115 8.53 -20.18 -6.48
CA PRO A 115 8.00 -21.35 -6.24
C PRO A 115 8.54 -21.93 -5.09
N ARG A 116 8.98 -21.34 -4.31
CA ARG A 116 9.38 -21.75 -3.22
C ARG A 116 8.43 -22.34 -2.69
N GLY A 117 8.21 -23.10 -2.86
CA GLY A 117 7.36 -23.75 -2.37
C GLY A 117 6.45 -23.11 -1.78
N GLY A 118 6.56 -22.42 -1.51
CA GLY A 118 5.77 -21.94 -0.82
C GLY A 118 4.78 -21.34 -1.33
N PHE A 119 4.73 -20.97 -1.93
CA PHE A 119 3.86 -20.28 -2.29
C PHE A 119 3.44 -20.73 -3.11
N LYS A 120 3.70 -21.10 -3.06
CA LYS A 120 3.47 -21.57 -3.71
C LYS A 120 2.64 -21.93 -3.33
#